data_c277cd5836db213a58157ceb237406f5
#
_entry.id   c277cd5836db213a58157ceb237406f5
#
_cell.length_a   1.000
_cell.length_b   1.000
_cell.length_c   1.000
_cell.angle_alpha   90.00
_cell.angle_beta   90.00
_cell.angle_gamma   90.00
#
_symmetry.space_group_name_H-M   'P 1'
#
loop_
_entity.id
_entity.type
_entity.pdbx_description
1 polymer ?
#
loop_
_entity_poly.entity_id
_entity_poly.type
_entity_poly.pdbx_seq_one_letter_code
_entity_poly.pdbx_strand_id
1 'polypeptide(L)'
;PDISVTPDSFDEILFVDEVLNREIIIQNDGVADLNWNLNLFNYGRDGTSYTFTNCDKEGNEGPSQEECDSEYQGTMLEGFVTVDGGIQQWIVPASGTYTIDVHGAKGGDSNWSGNAYVGGLGAKMQGQFALEAGQILNILVGQVGTSSSEGGGGGGTYVAKADETPLIVAGGGGGAGGTGDGIGGVTETSGTDGAAGGAGGVDGNGGSVGSGNAGAGSGFYTDGAANYGGSKSYLNGGTGSSPGNWAAGGFGGGGHGWGSGGNGGGAGGYSGGGTSGASYIGGGGGGSFNSGLDQINIASVNADHGVVTITLDSPPISWATLSDNAGVTGVGEVDTVTLALDASDLEMGEYSAGISLISNDPDDPDIDIPISMTVIYDVEIVDIDDASIEE
;
A
#
# COMPACT_ATOMS: atom_id res chain seq x y z
N PRO A 1 -7.12 30.26 24.46
CA PRO A 1 -5.78 30.73 24.14
C PRO A 1 -5.79 31.55 22.85
N ASP A 2 -4.70 32.23 22.57
CA ASP A 2 -4.45 32.97 21.33
C ASP A 2 -2.94 32.89 21.09
N ILE A 3 -2.55 32.08 20.08
CA ILE A 3 -1.15 31.73 19.83
C ILE A 3 -0.48 32.69 18.86
N SER A 4 0.75 33.09 19.17
CA SER A 4 1.66 33.67 18.20
C SER A 4 3.00 32.96 18.23
N VAL A 5 3.61 32.74 17.04
CA VAL A 5 4.87 32.00 16.90
C VAL A 5 5.87 32.83 16.09
N THR A 6 7.11 32.85 16.54
CA THR A 6 8.19 33.56 15.85
C THR A 6 9.51 32.78 15.94
N PRO A 7 10.25 32.61 14.82
CA PRO A 7 9.90 33.08 13.47
C PRO A 7 8.84 32.16 12.80
N ASP A 8 8.33 32.60 11.65
CA ASP A 8 7.40 31.83 10.80
C ASP A 8 8.11 30.91 9.80
N SER A 9 9.45 31.00 9.71
CA SER A 9 10.28 30.16 8.84
C SER A 9 11.75 30.24 9.24
N PHE A 10 12.56 29.25 8.81
CA PHE A 10 14.02 29.25 8.90
C PHE A 10 14.61 29.07 7.52
N ASP A 11 15.58 29.93 7.14
CA ASP A 11 16.35 29.84 5.90
C ASP A 11 17.82 30.07 6.25
N GLU A 12 18.61 28.98 6.34
CA GLU A 12 19.93 28.95 6.92
C GLU A 12 20.99 28.40 5.97
N ILE A 13 22.21 28.91 6.09
CA ILE A 13 23.39 28.40 5.37
C ILE A 13 24.39 27.94 6.43
N LEU A 14 24.79 26.68 6.38
CA LEU A 14 25.77 26.09 7.26
C LEU A 14 26.96 25.59 6.46
N PHE A 15 28.15 25.66 7.05
CA PHE A 15 29.29 24.90 6.58
C PHE A 15 29.16 23.42 6.98
N VAL A 16 29.80 22.54 6.20
CA VAL A 16 29.96 21.14 6.60
C VAL A 16 30.58 21.09 8.01
N ASP A 17 30.12 20.19 8.88
CA ASP A 17 30.51 20.07 10.30
C ASP A 17 30.05 21.23 11.22
N GLU A 18 29.20 22.13 10.78
CA GLU A 18 28.65 23.21 11.59
C GLU A 18 27.36 22.77 12.31
N VAL A 19 27.19 23.26 13.56
CA VAL A 19 25.93 23.13 14.32
C VAL A 19 25.40 24.54 14.63
N LEU A 20 24.14 24.78 14.28
CA LEU A 20 23.48 26.07 14.45
C LEU A 20 22.22 25.92 15.30
N ASN A 21 22.09 26.75 16.34
CA ASN A 21 20.89 26.80 17.17
C ASN A 21 20.04 28.03 16.84
N ARG A 22 18.71 27.84 16.79
CA ARG A 22 17.70 28.88 16.60
C ARG A 22 16.62 28.74 17.66
N GLU A 23 15.96 29.83 18.00
CA GLU A 23 14.87 29.86 18.96
C GLU A 23 13.52 29.94 18.23
N ILE A 24 12.56 29.14 18.69
CA ILE A 24 11.14 29.22 18.38
C ILE A 24 10.46 29.80 19.61
N ILE A 25 9.85 30.96 19.47
CA ILE A 25 9.14 31.65 20.54
C ILE A 25 7.65 31.38 20.37
N ILE A 26 7.03 30.75 21.36
CA ILE A 26 5.60 30.46 21.41
C ILE A 26 4.99 31.35 22.49
N GLN A 27 4.13 32.29 22.11
CA GLN A 27 3.50 33.24 23.01
C GLN A 27 2.00 32.98 23.08
N ASN A 28 1.42 33.15 24.26
CA ASN A 28 -0.02 33.07 24.49
C ASN A 28 -0.58 34.44 24.80
N ASP A 29 -1.20 35.09 23.82
CA ASP A 29 -1.83 36.43 23.96
C ASP A 29 -3.29 36.32 24.43
N GLY A 30 -3.80 35.10 24.62
CA GLY A 30 -5.18 34.81 25.01
C GLY A 30 -5.48 34.90 26.52
N VAL A 31 -6.62 34.38 26.90
CA VAL A 31 -7.16 34.42 28.27
C VAL A 31 -7.26 33.06 28.95
N ALA A 32 -6.75 32.01 28.31
CA ALA A 32 -6.69 30.65 28.83
C ALA A 32 -5.35 30.01 28.47
N ASP A 33 -4.95 28.98 29.20
CA ASP A 33 -3.69 28.28 28.96
C ASP A 33 -3.64 27.69 27.53
N LEU A 34 -2.49 27.87 26.87
CA LEU A 34 -2.18 27.35 25.54
C LEU A 34 -1.42 26.03 25.69
N ASN A 35 -2.01 24.94 25.22
CA ASN A 35 -1.32 23.65 25.08
C ASN A 35 -0.83 23.54 23.65
N TRP A 36 0.43 23.12 23.48
CA TRP A 36 1.04 22.97 22.17
C TRP A 36 1.91 21.72 22.05
N ASN A 37 2.02 21.22 20.81
CA ASN A 37 2.92 20.13 20.43
C ASN A 37 3.66 20.53 19.14
N LEU A 38 4.96 20.19 19.07
CA LEU A 38 5.82 20.40 17.92
C LEU A 38 6.27 19.04 17.35
N ASN A 39 6.15 18.86 16.03
CA ASN A 39 6.65 17.70 15.32
C ASN A 39 7.50 18.12 14.12
N LEU A 40 8.72 17.60 14.01
CA LEU A 40 9.54 17.74 12.82
C LEU A 40 9.04 16.80 11.72
N PHE A 41 8.93 17.32 10.48
CA PHE A 41 8.56 16.52 9.30
C PHE A 41 9.37 16.96 8.06
N ASN A 42 9.57 16.06 7.10
CA ASN A 42 10.31 16.38 5.88
C ASN A 42 9.39 17.04 4.83
N TYR A 43 9.74 18.21 4.30
CA TYR A 43 9.06 18.79 3.15
C TYR A 43 9.38 18.01 1.87
N GLY A 44 8.31 17.58 1.15
CA GLY A 44 8.41 17.03 -0.19
C GLY A 44 8.79 15.55 -0.28
N ARG A 45 8.93 14.83 0.84
CA ARG A 45 9.11 13.37 0.87
C ARG A 45 8.19 12.64 1.83
N ASP A 46 7.46 13.35 2.70
CA ASP A 46 6.57 12.76 3.67
C ASP A 46 5.26 12.36 3.02
N GLY A 47 4.96 11.07 3.10
CA GLY A 47 3.67 10.57 2.70
C GLY A 47 3.39 10.58 1.21
N THR A 48 4.42 10.74 0.33
CA THR A 48 4.19 10.53 -1.11
C THR A 48 3.65 9.14 -1.33
N SER A 49 2.38 9.07 -1.70
CA SER A 49 1.67 7.81 -1.88
C SER A 49 1.37 7.56 -3.35
N TYR A 50 1.60 6.34 -3.77
CA TYR A 50 1.30 5.82 -5.10
C TYR A 50 0.21 4.77 -4.94
N THR A 51 -0.99 5.03 -5.48
CA THR A 51 -2.14 4.12 -5.35
C THR A 51 -2.44 3.45 -6.68
N PHE A 52 -2.27 2.12 -6.72
CA PHE A 52 -2.53 1.27 -7.87
C PHE A 52 -3.91 0.64 -7.71
N THR A 53 -4.74 0.80 -8.74
CA THR A 53 -6.10 0.27 -8.83
C THR A 53 -6.19 -0.80 -9.92
N ASN A 54 -7.37 -1.38 -10.10
CA ASN A 54 -7.69 -2.24 -11.24
C ASN A 54 -7.86 -1.46 -12.56
N CYS A 55 -7.61 -0.15 -12.59
CA CYS A 55 -7.77 0.75 -13.74
C CYS A 55 -9.16 0.65 -14.38
N ASP A 56 -10.23 0.66 -13.56
CA ASP A 56 -11.63 0.48 -13.97
C ASP A 56 -11.92 -0.83 -14.74
N LYS A 57 -10.96 -1.76 -14.77
CA LYS A 57 -11.16 -3.07 -15.41
C LYS A 57 -11.87 -4.02 -14.48
N GLU A 58 -12.91 -4.67 -14.98
CA GLU A 58 -13.66 -5.69 -14.25
C GLU A 58 -13.60 -7.05 -14.95
N GLY A 59 -13.70 -8.12 -14.18
CA GLY A 59 -13.82 -9.47 -14.67
C GLY A 59 -12.56 -10.33 -14.44
N ASN A 60 -12.29 -11.23 -15.38
CA ASN A 60 -11.25 -12.23 -15.24
C ASN A 60 -9.91 -11.87 -15.88
N GLU A 61 -9.86 -10.78 -16.64
CA GLU A 61 -8.66 -10.29 -17.32
C GLU A 61 -8.18 -8.98 -16.67
N GLY A 62 -6.87 -8.76 -16.66
CA GLY A 62 -6.28 -7.53 -16.15
C GLY A 62 -6.45 -6.35 -17.10
N PRO A 63 -6.13 -5.13 -16.63
CA PRO A 63 -6.23 -3.91 -17.42
C PRO A 63 -5.22 -3.87 -18.58
N SER A 64 -5.53 -3.07 -19.58
CA SER A 64 -4.62 -2.66 -20.64
C SER A 64 -3.81 -1.41 -20.24
N GLN A 65 -2.77 -1.09 -21.01
CA GLN A 65 -2.02 0.16 -20.84
C GLN A 65 -2.93 1.39 -20.95
N GLU A 66 -3.80 1.42 -21.97
CA GLU A 66 -4.70 2.56 -22.22
C GLU A 66 -5.70 2.80 -21.06
N GLU A 67 -6.22 1.72 -20.44
CA GLU A 67 -7.09 1.82 -19.27
C GLU A 67 -6.32 2.43 -18.08
N CYS A 68 -5.10 1.98 -17.81
CA CYS A 68 -4.29 2.53 -16.71
C CYS A 68 -3.76 3.95 -17.02
N ASP A 69 -3.40 4.27 -18.25
CA ASP A 69 -3.02 5.64 -18.62
C ASP A 69 -4.17 6.64 -18.39
N SER A 70 -5.42 6.20 -18.64
CA SER A 70 -6.60 7.01 -18.36
C SER A 70 -6.87 7.18 -16.87
N GLU A 71 -6.75 6.10 -16.10
CA GLU A 71 -7.01 6.08 -14.65
C GLU A 71 -6.01 6.95 -13.89
N TYR A 72 -4.74 6.91 -14.28
CA TYR A 72 -3.67 7.61 -13.57
C TYR A 72 -3.42 9.05 -14.02
N GLN A 73 -4.21 9.56 -14.97
CA GLN A 73 -4.11 10.95 -15.42
C GLN A 73 -4.28 11.94 -14.26
N GLY A 74 -3.33 12.85 -14.06
CA GLY A 74 -3.33 13.82 -12.97
C GLY A 74 -2.93 13.25 -11.60
N THR A 75 -2.51 11.99 -11.54
CA THR A 75 -1.97 11.36 -10.31
C THR A 75 -0.44 11.31 -10.33
N MET A 76 0.17 10.86 -9.22
CA MET A 76 1.62 10.62 -9.12
C MET A 76 2.10 9.45 -10.00
N LEU A 77 1.18 8.65 -10.56
CA LEU A 77 1.48 7.51 -11.43
C LEU A 77 1.40 7.84 -12.92
N GLU A 78 0.97 9.05 -13.31
CA GLU A 78 0.84 9.45 -14.72
C GLU A 78 2.17 9.32 -15.47
N GLY A 79 2.21 8.43 -16.47
CA GLY A 79 3.39 8.16 -17.28
C GLY A 79 4.49 7.31 -16.61
N PHE A 80 4.27 6.81 -15.38
CA PHE A 80 5.24 6.02 -14.62
C PHE A 80 4.86 4.54 -14.47
N VAL A 81 3.77 4.10 -15.07
CA VAL A 81 3.29 2.72 -15.04
C VAL A 81 3.30 2.13 -16.44
N THR A 82 3.90 0.94 -16.60
CA THR A 82 3.76 0.13 -17.81
C THR A 82 2.98 -1.13 -17.48
N VAL A 83 2.14 -1.58 -18.43
CA VAL A 83 1.25 -2.74 -18.22
C VAL A 83 1.58 -3.85 -19.20
N ASP A 84 1.85 -5.04 -18.67
CA ASP A 84 2.04 -6.25 -19.47
C ASP A 84 1.13 -7.38 -18.95
N GLY A 85 0.23 -7.86 -19.80
CA GLY A 85 -0.73 -8.92 -19.43
C GLY A 85 -1.64 -8.56 -18.23
N GLY A 86 -1.87 -7.27 -17.98
CA GLY A 86 -2.64 -6.79 -16.84
C GLY A 86 -1.82 -6.58 -15.55
N ILE A 87 -0.54 -6.94 -15.56
CA ILE A 87 0.40 -6.67 -14.45
C ILE A 87 1.04 -5.30 -14.68
N GLN A 88 0.94 -4.44 -13.68
CA GLN A 88 1.46 -3.08 -13.69
C GLN A 88 2.90 -3.10 -13.20
N GLN A 89 3.80 -2.51 -13.98
CA GLN A 89 5.22 -2.36 -13.62
C GLN A 89 5.49 -0.92 -13.22
N TRP A 90 6.11 -0.73 -12.08
CA TRP A 90 6.47 0.57 -11.55
C TRP A 90 7.93 0.60 -11.13
N ILE A 91 8.62 1.70 -11.48
CA ILE A 91 10.01 1.94 -11.10
C ILE A 91 10.04 2.79 -9.84
N VAL A 92 10.65 2.29 -8.79
CA VAL A 92 10.83 3.00 -7.51
C VAL A 92 11.61 4.30 -7.75
N PRO A 93 11.04 5.47 -7.43
CA PRO A 93 11.64 6.76 -7.80
C PRO A 93 12.81 7.19 -6.89
N ALA A 94 12.85 6.72 -5.66
CA ALA A 94 13.89 7.06 -4.69
C ALA A 94 14.17 5.88 -3.74
N SER A 95 15.40 5.76 -3.28
CA SER A 95 15.72 4.79 -2.22
C SER A 95 15.12 5.24 -0.88
N GLY A 96 14.60 4.30 -0.09
CA GLY A 96 14.00 4.59 1.21
C GLY A 96 13.23 3.42 1.79
N THR A 97 12.65 3.64 2.95
CA THR A 97 11.65 2.74 3.53
C THR A 97 10.28 3.11 3.00
N TYR A 98 9.56 2.11 2.56
CA TYR A 98 8.20 2.26 2.03
C TYR A 98 7.23 1.39 2.82
N THR A 99 6.11 1.97 3.22
CA THR A 99 4.95 1.22 3.69
C THR A 99 4.13 0.79 2.49
N ILE A 100 3.96 -0.54 2.31
CA ILE A 100 3.12 -1.12 1.26
C ILE A 100 1.87 -1.69 1.91
N ASP A 101 0.70 -1.18 1.51
CA ASP A 101 -0.64 -1.59 1.96
C ASP A 101 -1.37 -2.24 0.79
N VAL A 102 -1.80 -3.49 0.95
CA VAL A 102 -2.37 -4.33 -0.12
C VAL A 102 -3.69 -4.92 0.34
N HIS A 103 -4.71 -4.78 -0.50
CA HIS A 103 -6.03 -5.37 -0.26
C HIS A 103 -6.37 -6.38 -1.37
N GLY A 104 -6.76 -7.58 -0.99
CA GLY A 104 -7.33 -8.58 -1.91
C GLY A 104 -8.77 -8.23 -2.29
N ALA A 105 -9.27 -8.75 -3.40
CA ALA A 105 -10.60 -8.46 -3.88
C ALA A 105 -11.70 -9.33 -3.22
N LYS A 106 -12.92 -8.79 -3.13
CA LYS A 106 -14.11 -9.53 -2.68
C LYS A 106 -14.49 -10.62 -3.68
N GLY A 107 -15.03 -11.72 -3.20
CA GLY A 107 -15.72 -12.75 -4.01
C GLY A 107 -17.08 -12.27 -4.53
N GLY A 108 -17.56 -12.86 -5.61
CA GLY A 108 -18.88 -12.59 -6.17
C GLY A 108 -20.02 -13.06 -5.26
N ASP A 109 -21.09 -12.31 -5.26
CA ASP A 109 -22.33 -12.65 -4.54
C ASP A 109 -23.17 -13.69 -5.33
N SER A 110 -24.08 -14.38 -4.63
CA SER A 110 -25.03 -15.33 -5.22
C SER A 110 -26.47 -14.89 -4.99
N ASN A 111 -27.29 -15.11 -6.00
CA ASN A 111 -28.75 -14.95 -5.90
C ASN A 111 -29.45 -16.21 -6.40
N TRP A 112 -29.24 -17.31 -5.69
CA TRP A 112 -29.79 -18.61 -6.03
C TRP A 112 -31.23 -18.76 -5.49
N SER A 113 -32.18 -19.07 -6.38
CA SER A 113 -33.59 -19.31 -6.01
C SER A 113 -34.23 -18.19 -5.18
N GLY A 114 -33.78 -16.94 -5.36
CA GLY A 114 -34.30 -15.77 -4.64
C GLY A 114 -33.70 -15.56 -3.24
N ASN A 115 -32.70 -16.36 -2.84
CA ASN A 115 -31.92 -16.13 -1.63
C ASN A 115 -30.58 -15.47 -2.01
N ALA A 116 -30.25 -14.36 -1.32
CA ALA A 116 -28.99 -13.66 -1.50
C ALA A 116 -27.95 -14.17 -0.48
N TYR A 117 -26.76 -14.53 -0.99
CA TYR A 117 -25.58 -14.88 -0.21
C TYR A 117 -24.41 -13.98 -0.65
N VAL A 118 -23.52 -13.68 0.29
CA VAL A 118 -22.45 -12.69 0.09
C VAL A 118 -21.14 -13.39 -0.19
N GLY A 119 -20.39 -12.89 -1.18
CA GLY A 119 -19.00 -13.30 -1.41
C GLY A 119 -18.12 -12.94 -0.22
N GLY A 120 -17.09 -13.75 0.03
CA GLY A 120 -16.10 -13.48 1.06
C GLY A 120 -15.38 -12.15 0.83
N LEU A 121 -15.03 -11.45 1.88
CA LEU A 121 -14.25 -10.21 1.80
C LEU A 121 -12.76 -10.52 1.58
N GLY A 122 -12.02 -9.65 0.87
CA GLY A 122 -10.58 -9.74 0.72
C GLY A 122 -9.83 -9.44 2.02
N ALA A 123 -8.62 -9.97 2.14
CA ALA A 123 -7.71 -9.63 3.25
C ALA A 123 -7.03 -8.28 3.01
N LYS A 124 -6.52 -7.67 4.09
CA LYS A 124 -5.60 -6.53 4.08
C LYS A 124 -4.25 -6.98 4.63
N MET A 125 -3.18 -6.63 3.94
CA MET A 125 -1.80 -6.86 4.37
C MET A 125 -1.02 -5.56 4.27
N GLN A 126 -0.25 -5.20 5.30
CA GLN A 126 0.59 -4.01 5.32
C GLN A 126 1.95 -4.36 5.92
N GLY A 127 3.03 -3.82 5.35
CA GLY A 127 4.40 -3.99 5.87
C GLY A 127 5.33 -2.90 5.37
N GLN A 128 6.47 -2.76 6.03
CA GLN A 128 7.54 -1.83 5.64
C GLN A 128 8.64 -2.57 4.87
N PHE A 129 9.14 -1.94 3.80
CA PHE A 129 10.13 -2.50 2.88
C PHE A 129 11.21 -1.47 2.56
N ALA A 130 12.46 -1.85 2.65
CA ALA A 130 13.56 -1.06 2.09
C ALA A 130 13.58 -1.28 0.56
N LEU A 131 13.36 -0.21 -0.21
CA LEU A 131 13.40 -0.23 -1.67
C LEU A 131 14.50 0.70 -2.17
N GLU A 132 15.07 0.37 -3.34
CA GLU A 132 16.13 1.16 -3.97
C GLU A 132 15.59 1.92 -5.19
N ALA A 133 16.10 3.13 -5.44
CA ALA A 133 15.79 3.87 -6.66
C ALA A 133 16.13 3.05 -7.90
N GLY A 134 15.22 3.02 -8.87
CA GLY A 134 15.37 2.22 -10.09
C GLY A 134 14.95 0.75 -9.95
N GLN A 135 14.64 0.25 -8.77
CA GLN A 135 14.07 -1.09 -8.58
C GLN A 135 12.71 -1.18 -9.25
N ILE A 136 12.44 -2.28 -9.96
CA ILE A 136 11.14 -2.52 -10.60
C ILE A 136 10.28 -3.38 -9.67
N LEU A 137 9.05 -2.94 -9.43
CA LEU A 137 8.00 -3.72 -8.78
C LEU A 137 6.93 -4.11 -9.80
N ASN A 138 6.51 -5.37 -9.76
CA ASN A 138 5.39 -5.91 -10.51
C ASN A 138 4.17 -5.97 -9.60
N ILE A 139 3.09 -5.29 -9.99
CA ILE A 139 1.89 -5.10 -9.19
C ILE A 139 0.69 -5.67 -9.96
N LEU A 140 0.04 -6.67 -9.39
CA LEU A 140 -1.22 -7.21 -9.89
C LEU A 140 -2.31 -6.84 -8.88
N VAL A 141 -3.29 -6.06 -9.33
CA VAL A 141 -4.44 -5.66 -8.52
C VAL A 141 -5.61 -6.59 -8.78
N GLY A 142 -6.03 -7.31 -7.75
CA GLY A 142 -7.12 -8.28 -7.83
C GLY A 142 -8.47 -7.64 -8.15
N GLN A 143 -9.31 -8.36 -8.88
CA GLN A 143 -10.65 -7.88 -9.21
C GLN A 143 -11.73 -8.72 -8.51
N VAL A 144 -12.89 -8.09 -8.25
CA VAL A 144 -14.06 -8.75 -7.67
C VAL A 144 -14.51 -9.91 -8.57
N GLY A 145 -14.85 -11.03 -7.98
CA GLY A 145 -15.48 -12.15 -8.69
C GLY A 145 -16.87 -11.77 -9.19
N THR A 146 -17.27 -12.23 -10.39
CA THR A 146 -18.62 -11.93 -10.91
C THR A 146 -19.72 -12.54 -10.05
N SER A 147 -20.82 -11.81 -9.93
CA SER A 147 -22.04 -12.24 -9.21
C SER A 147 -23.08 -12.76 -10.18
N SER A 148 -23.72 -13.89 -9.86
CA SER A 148 -24.74 -14.52 -10.67
C SER A 148 -25.70 -15.34 -9.77
N SER A 149 -26.15 -16.52 -10.24
CA SER A 149 -26.79 -17.54 -9.39
C SER A 149 -25.83 -18.15 -8.37
N GLU A 150 -24.55 -18.02 -8.62
CA GLU A 150 -23.40 -18.34 -7.77
C GLU A 150 -22.32 -17.28 -7.96
N GLY A 151 -21.39 -17.16 -7.02
CA GLY A 151 -20.28 -16.20 -7.09
C GLY A 151 -18.99 -16.84 -7.61
N GLY A 152 -18.24 -16.08 -8.45
CA GLY A 152 -16.84 -16.37 -8.71
C GLY A 152 -15.96 -15.95 -7.54
N GLY A 153 -14.81 -16.59 -7.35
CA GLY A 153 -13.82 -16.16 -6.36
C GLY A 153 -13.20 -14.80 -6.72
N GLY A 154 -12.92 -13.97 -5.73
CA GLY A 154 -12.15 -12.72 -5.91
C GLY A 154 -10.68 -13.00 -6.21
N GLY A 155 -10.01 -12.07 -6.89
CA GLY A 155 -8.59 -12.14 -7.15
C GLY A 155 -7.75 -11.77 -5.92
N GLY A 156 -6.58 -12.39 -5.78
CA GLY A 156 -5.51 -11.89 -4.91
C GLY A 156 -4.90 -10.62 -5.48
N THR A 157 -4.28 -9.81 -4.63
CA THR A 157 -3.49 -8.62 -5.01
C THR A 157 -2.05 -8.87 -4.61
N TYR A 158 -1.12 -8.56 -5.53
CA TYR A 158 0.27 -8.97 -5.41
C TYR A 158 1.22 -7.81 -5.65
N VAL A 159 2.27 -7.75 -4.85
CA VAL A 159 3.47 -6.93 -5.13
C VAL A 159 4.68 -7.85 -5.07
N ALA A 160 5.42 -7.91 -6.17
CA ALA A 160 6.64 -8.71 -6.31
C ALA A 160 7.76 -7.89 -6.95
N LYS A 161 9.00 -8.32 -6.78
CA LYS A 161 10.15 -7.78 -7.50
C LYS A 161 10.16 -8.26 -8.96
N ALA A 162 11.00 -7.62 -9.78
CA ALA A 162 11.18 -8.01 -11.18
C ALA A 162 11.69 -9.45 -11.38
N ASP A 163 12.34 -10.03 -10.38
CA ASP A 163 12.81 -11.41 -10.35
C ASP A 163 11.75 -12.41 -9.84
N GLU A 164 10.49 -11.97 -9.76
CA GLU A 164 9.34 -12.76 -9.29
C GLU A 164 9.40 -13.14 -7.80
N THR A 165 10.27 -12.51 -6.99
CA THR A 165 10.28 -12.66 -5.54
C THR A 165 9.06 -11.94 -4.93
N PRO A 166 8.13 -12.63 -4.24
CA PRO A 166 6.99 -11.97 -3.61
C PRO A 166 7.44 -11.09 -2.44
N LEU A 167 6.92 -9.87 -2.38
CA LEU A 167 7.10 -8.97 -1.23
C LEU A 167 5.91 -9.06 -0.30
N ILE A 168 4.70 -8.85 -0.84
CA ILE A 168 3.46 -8.83 -0.10
C ILE A 168 2.29 -9.23 -1.01
N VAL A 169 1.40 -10.07 -0.51
CA VAL A 169 0.23 -10.58 -1.23
C VAL A 169 -0.96 -10.59 -0.28
N ALA A 170 -2.08 -10.02 -0.70
CA ALA A 170 -3.35 -10.11 0.01
C ALA A 170 -4.30 -11.08 -0.69
N GLY A 171 -4.80 -12.06 0.04
CA GLY A 171 -5.74 -13.06 -0.48
C GLY A 171 -7.12 -12.48 -0.74
N GLY A 172 -7.75 -12.87 -1.85
CA GLY A 172 -9.12 -12.56 -2.18
C GLY A 172 -10.14 -13.35 -1.37
N GLY A 173 -11.40 -12.97 -1.45
CA GLY A 173 -12.54 -13.70 -0.85
C GLY A 173 -13.13 -14.74 -1.80
N GLY A 174 -13.56 -15.88 -1.29
CA GLY A 174 -14.26 -16.94 -2.05
C GLY A 174 -15.63 -16.47 -2.55
N GLY A 175 -16.10 -17.00 -3.67
CA GLY A 175 -17.44 -16.73 -4.20
C GLY A 175 -18.54 -17.34 -3.33
N ALA A 176 -19.69 -16.70 -3.25
CA ALA A 176 -20.87 -17.25 -2.57
C ALA A 176 -21.44 -18.44 -3.34
N GLY A 177 -21.95 -19.40 -2.61
CA GLY A 177 -22.73 -20.53 -3.18
C GLY A 177 -24.23 -20.27 -3.13
N GLY A 178 -25.02 -21.23 -3.62
CA GLY A 178 -26.48 -21.15 -3.63
C GLY A 178 -27.14 -21.28 -2.24
N THR A 179 -26.40 -21.67 -1.20
CA THR A 179 -26.91 -21.86 0.17
C THR A 179 -25.95 -21.36 1.25
N GLY A 180 -24.89 -20.64 0.90
CA GLY A 180 -23.96 -20.13 1.88
C GLY A 180 -22.99 -19.08 1.33
N ASP A 181 -22.52 -18.22 2.23
CA ASP A 181 -21.59 -17.16 1.92
C ASP A 181 -20.21 -17.71 1.52
N GLY A 182 -19.45 -16.93 0.75
CA GLY A 182 -18.05 -17.17 0.47
C GLY A 182 -17.18 -16.98 1.72
N ILE A 183 -16.07 -17.73 1.81
CA ILE A 183 -15.11 -17.60 2.91
C ILE A 183 -14.15 -16.46 2.57
N GLY A 184 -13.89 -15.57 3.53
CA GLY A 184 -13.01 -14.43 3.30
C GLY A 184 -11.53 -14.81 3.16
N GLY A 185 -10.74 -13.89 2.56
CA GLY A 185 -9.30 -13.98 2.52
C GLY A 185 -8.69 -13.95 3.91
N VAL A 186 -7.65 -14.73 4.11
CA VAL A 186 -6.97 -14.93 5.40
C VAL A 186 -5.58 -14.31 5.42
N THR A 187 -5.01 -14.11 6.60
CA THR A 187 -3.67 -13.53 6.78
C THR A 187 -2.56 -14.57 6.77
N GLU A 188 -2.91 -15.84 6.92
CA GLU A 188 -2.00 -16.99 6.83
C GLU A 188 -1.61 -17.25 5.37
N THR A 189 -0.48 -17.91 5.16
CA THR A 189 0.04 -18.22 3.81
C THR A 189 -0.78 -19.26 3.07
N SER A 190 -1.49 -20.12 3.81
CA SER A 190 -2.35 -21.16 3.22
C SER A 190 -3.73 -20.59 2.88
N GLY A 191 -4.27 -20.91 1.74
CA GLY A 191 -5.67 -20.69 1.40
C GLY A 191 -6.59 -21.56 2.26
N THR A 192 -7.88 -21.17 2.38
CA THR A 192 -8.86 -21.96 3.12
C THR A 192 -9.50 -23.04 2.25
N ASP A 193 -9.93 -24.12 2.87
CA ASP A 193 -10.77 -25.10 2.22
C ASP A 193 -12.10 -24.45 1.79
N GLY A 194 -12.65 -24.88 0.66
CA GLY A 194 -14.03 -24.58 0.33
C GLY A 194 -14.97 -25.35 1.26
N ALA A 195 -16.13 -24.78 1.57
CA ALA A 195 -17.09 -25.45 2.44
C ALA A 195 -17.48 -26.83 1.90
N ALA A 196 -17.15 -27.91 2.63
CA ALA A 196 -17.33 -29.32 2.27
C ALA A 196 -16.74 -29.70 0.89
N GLY A 197 -15.64 -29.08 0.48
CA GLY A 197 -15.13 -29.18 -0.88
C GLY A 197 -13.65 -29.45 -1.01
N GLY A 198 -13.03 -28.73 -1.96
CA GLY A 198 -11.61 -28.81 -2.24
C GLY A 198 -10.78 -28.17 -1.15
N ALA A 199 -9.59 -28.67 -0.94
CA ALA A 199 -8.64 -28.10 0.00
C ALA A 199 -8.06 -26.77 -0.54
N GLY A 200 -7.78 -25.83 0.36
CA GLY A 200 -6.98 -24.66 0.06
C GLY A 200 -5.55 -25.05 -0.32
N GLY A 201 -4.92 -24.21 -1.14
CA GLY A 201 -3.51 -24.35 -1.48
C GLY A 201 -2.60 -24.04 -0.29
N VAL A 202 -1.38 -24.54 -0.35
CA VAL A 202 -0.32 -24.30 0.63
C VAL A 202 0.96 -23.89 -0.12
N ASP A 203 1.85 -23.17 0.56
CA ASP A 203 3.19 -22.81 0.04
C ASP A 203 3.17 -22.14 -1.35
N GLY A 204 2.22 -21.23 -1.55
CA GLY A 204 2.08 -20.50 -2.81
C GLY A 204 1.40 -21.25 -3.95
N ASN A 205 0.85 -22.43 -3.69
CA ASN A 205 0.16 -23.24 -4.70
C ASN A 205 -1.33 -22.93 -4.79
N GLY A 206 -1.94 -23.28 -5.92
CA GLY A 206 -3.37 -23.19 -6.15
C GLY A 206 -4.18 -24.18 -5.31
N GLY A 207 -5.44 -23.84 -5.05
CA GLY A 207 -6.38 -24.70 -4.36
C GLY A 207 -6.84 -25.88 -5.23
N SER A 208 -7.50 -26.85 -4.60
CA SER A 208 -8.06 -28.03 -5.25
C SER A 208 -9.57 -27.95 -5.48
N VAL A 209 -10.08 -28.72 -6.40
CA VAL A 209 -11.51 -28.87 -6.63
C VAL A 209 -12.11 -29.87 -5.66
N GLY A 210 -13.32 -29.58 -5.18
CA GLY A 210 -14.18 -30.52 -4.48
C GLY A 210 -14.94 -31.44 -5.41
N SER A 211 -16.02 -32.02 -4.91
CA SER A 211 -16.92 -32.85 -5.72
C SER A 211 -17.82 -32.07 -6.70
N GLY A 212 -17.78 -30.71 -6.62
CA GLY A 212 -18.46 -29.79 -7.55
C GLY A 212 -17.63 -29.51 -8.81
N ASN A 213 -18.18 -28.66 -9.69
CA ASN A 213 -17.50 -28.25 -10.93
C ASN A 213 -16.97 -26.82 -10.90
N ALA A 214 -17.11 -26.09 -9.79
CA ALA A 214 -16.53 -24.76 -9.64
C ALA A 214 -14.99 -24.85 -9.71
N GLY A 215 -14.35 -23.73 -10.09
CA GLY A 215 -12.89 -23.59 -10.15
C GLY A 215 -12.29 -23.21 -8.80
N ALA A 216 -11.17 -23.79 -8.46
CA ALA A 216 -10.36 -23.35 -7.32
C ALA A 216 -9.59 -22.07 -7.66
N GLY A 217 -9.20 -21.32 -6.64
CA GLY A 217 -8.31 -20.17 -6.79
C GLY A 217 -6.87 -20.59 -7.06
N SER A 218 -6.12 -19.76 -7.78
CA SER A 218 -4.70 -19.96 -8.01
C SER A 218 -3.84 -19.37 -6.91
N GLY A 219 -2.64 -19.89 -6.78
CA GLY A 219 -1.60 -19.37 -5.93
C GLY A 219 -0.64 -18.44 -6.65
N PHE A 220 0.44 -18.12 -5.99
CA PHE A 220 1.55 -17.38 -6.59
C PHE A 220 2.27 -18.22 -7.65
N TYR A 221 2.55 -19.49 -7.37
CA TYR A 221 3.37 -20.38 -8.20
C TYR A 221 2.57 -21.27 -9.14
N THR A 222 1.42 -21.78 -8.72
CA THR A 222 0.65 -22.75 -9.54
C THR A 222 -0.79 -22.34 -9.75
N ASP A 223 -1.31 -22.74 -10.91
CA ASP A 223 -2.70 -22.55 -11.31
C ASP A 223 -3.67 -23.24 -10.35
N GLY A 224 -4.87 -22.69 -10.22
CA GLY A 224 -5.96 -23.31 -9.49
C GLY A 224 -6.53 -24.52 -10.23
N ALA A 225 -6.85 -25.58 -9.52
CA ALA A 225 -7.47 -26.75 -10.11
C ALA A 225 -8.89 -26.45 -10.62
N ALA A 226 -9.26 -26.95 -11.76
CA ALA A 226 -10.61 -26.83 -12.31
C ALA A 226 -10.94 -27.98 -13.25
N ASN A 227 -12.22 -28.39 -13.32
CA ASN A 227 -12.73 -29.30 -14.32
C ASN A 227 -12.98 -28.58 -15.66
N TYR A 228 -13.21 -27.27 -15.63
CA TYR A 228 -13.45 -26.43 -16.79
C TYR A 228 -12.72 -25.09 -16.61
N GLY A 229 -11.78 -24.74 -17.50
CA GLY A 229 -11.09 -23.46 -17.55
C GLY A 229 -10.50 -23.03 -16.18
N GLY A 230 -9.30 -23.46 -15.84
CA GLY A 230 -8.65 -23.09 -14.55
C GLY A 230 -8.20 -21.65 -14.50
N SER A 231 -8.20 -21.07 -13.30
CA SER A 231 -7.56 -19.79 -13.01
C SER A 231 -6.04 -19.89 -13.14
N LYS A 232 -5.39 -18.77 -13.47
CA LYS A 232 -3.94 -18.70 -13.65
C LYS A 232 -3.25 -18.15 -12.41
N SER A 233 -2.12 -18.76 -12.06
CA SER A 233 -1.25 -18.26 -11.00
C SER A 233 -0.68 -16.87 -11.35
N TYR A 234 -0.15 -16.17 -10.34
CA TYR A 234 0.56 -14.91 -10.59
C TYR A 234 1.66 -15.09 -11.66
N LEU A 235 2.49 -16.13 -11.56
CA LEU A 235 3.56 -16.43 -12.53
C LEU A 235 3.03 -16.75 -13.94
N ASN A 236 1.78 -17.17 -14.06
CA ASN A 236 1.12 -17.47 -15.34
C ASN A 236 0.16 -16.33 -15.79
N GLY A 237 0.33 -15.12 -15.24
CA GLY A 237 -0.37 -13.92 -15.65
C GLY A 237 -1.66 -13.60 -14.89
N GLY A 238 -2.01 -14.34 -13.84
CA GLY A 238 -3.08 -13.98 -12.89
C GLY A 238 -4.51 -14.00 -13.41
N THR A 239 -4.76 -14.47 -14.65
CA THR A 239 -6.10 -14.50 -15.26
C THR A 239 -7.07 -15.33 -14.42
N GLY A 240 -8.23 -14.75 -14.09
CA GLY A 240 -9.30 -15.47 -13.43
C GLY A 240 -9.96 -16.51 -14.34
N SER A 241 -10.57 -17.51 -13.74
CA SER A 241 -11.26 -18.55 -14.51
C SER A 241 -12.57 -18.04 -15.11
N SER A 242 -12.79 -18.25 -16.40
CA SER A 242 -14.04 -17.83 -17.11
C SER A 242 -14.50 -18.90 -18.11
N PRO A 243 -15.27 -19.90 -17.67
CA PRO A 243 -15.75 -20.99 -18.55
C PRO A 243 -17.01 -20.63 -19.36
N GLY A 244 -17.30 -19.36 -19.57
CA GLY A 244 -18.34 -18.87 -20.47
C GLY A 244 -19.65 -18.46 -19.79
N ASN A 245 -20.55 -19.40 -19.47
CA ASN A 245 -21.92 -19.05 -19.03
C ASN A 245 -22.11 -18.98 -17.50
N TRP A 246 -21.05 -19.07 -16.73
CA TRP A 246 -21.08 -19.05 -15.25
C TRP A 246 -20.32 -17.86 -14.70
N ALA A 247 -20.47 -17.62 -13.40
CA ALA A 247 -19.77 -16.53 -12.72
C ALA A 247 -18.26 -16.67 -12.86
N ALA A 248 -17.63 -15.72 -13.53
CA ALA A 248 -16.16 -15.71 -13.68
C ALA A 248 -15.49 -15.38 -12.35
N GLY A 249 -14.32 -15.95 -12.12
CA GLY A 249 -13.42 -15.49 -11.08
C GLY A 249 -12.74 -14.16 -11.45
N GLY A 250 -12.42 -13.33 -10.48
CA GLY A 250 -11.73 -12.08 -10.69
C GLY A 250 -10.27 -12.26 -11.16
N PHE A 251 -9.75 -11.30 -11.92
CA PHE A 251 -8.31 -11.21 -12.18
C PHE A 251 -7.53 -11.20 -10.87
N GLY A 252 -6.37 -11.84 -10.85
CA GLY A 252 -5.65 -12.18 -9.62
C GLY A 252 -5.89 -13.63 -9.19
N GLY A 253 -6.31 -14.48 -10.12
CA GLY A 253 -6.39 -15.93 -9.95
C GLY A 253 -7.66 -16.46 -9.28
N GLY A 254 -8.77 -15.70 -9.32
CA GLY A 254 -10.07 -16.19 -8.83
C GLY A 254 -10.62 -17.36 -9.67
N GLY A 255 -11.20 -18.36 -9.02
CA GLY A 255 -11.88 -19.49 -9.63
C GLY A 255 -13.33 -19.16 -10.01
N HIS A 256 -13.89 -19.83 -11.03
CA HIS A 256 -15.28 -19.61 -11.44
C HIS A 256 -16.29 -20.27 -10.50
N GLY A 257 -17.47 -19.68 -10.35
CA GLY A 257 -18.64 -20.35 -9.78
C GLY A 257 -19.30 -21.31 -10.75
N TRP A 258 -20.17 -22.25 -10.28
CA TRP A 258 -20.85 -23.25 -11.13
C TRP A 258 -22.37 -23.26 -10.91
N GLY A 259 -23.12 -22.73 -11.90
CA GLY A 259 -24.54 -22.47 -11.79
C GLY A 259 -25.47 -23.66 -11.68
N SER A 260 -25.19 -24.79 -12.33
CA SER A 260 -26.05 -25.97 -12.23
C SER A 260 -25.90 -26.74 -10.90
N GLY A 261 -24.92 -26.34 -10.06
CA GLY A 261 -24.66 -26.89 -8.75
C GLY A 261 -24.63 -25.82 -7.66
N GLY A 262 -24.83 -24.53 -7.98
CA GLY A 262 -24.81 -23.44 -7.00
C GLY A 262 -23.50 -23.30 -6.21
N ASN A 263 -22.38 -23.72 -6.76
CA ASN A 263 -21.10 -23.80 -6.05
C ASN A 263 -20.26 -22.54 -6.24
N GLY A 264 -19.80 -21.95 -5.16
CA GLY A 264 -18.89 -20.78 -5.20
C GLY A 264 -17.47 -21.14 -5.62
N GLY A 265 -16.82 -20.24 -6.39
CA GLY A 265 -15.42 -20.36 -6.81
C GLY A 265 -14.44 -20.04 -5.67
N GLY A 266 -13.27 -20.69 -5.67
CA GLY A 266 -12.18 -20.37 -4.73
C GLY A 266 -11.47 -19.07 -5.09
N ALA A 267 -10.95 -18.33 -4.11
CA ALA A 267 -10.25 -17.06 -4.31
C ALA A 267 -8.78 -17.25 -4.70
N GLY A 268 -8.24 -16.27 -5.44
CA GLY A 268 -6.80 -16.13 -5.65
C GLY A 268 -6.08 -15.58 -4.43
N GLY A 269 -4.78 -15.77 -4.34
CA GLY A 269 -3.94 -15.26 -3.26
C GLY A 269 -2.53 -15.82 -3.33
N TYR A 270 -1.73 -15.63 -2.26
CA TYR A 270 -0.43 -16.30 -2.18
C TYR A 270 -0.63 -17.81 -2.36
N SER A 271 -1.54 -18.40 -1.61
CA SER A 271 -2.08 -19.73 -1.93
C SER A 271 -3.58 -19.63 -2.23
N GLY A 272 -4.04 -20.37 -3.23
CA GLY A 272 -5.42 -20.29 -3.68
C GLY A 272 -6.42 -20.94 -2.73
N GLY A 273 -7.65 -20.42 -2.66
CA GLY A 273 -8.77 -21.04 -1.96
C GLY A 273 -9.31 -22.28 -2.67
N GLY A 274 -9.78 -23.26 -1.91
CA GLY A 274 -10.45 -24.46 -2.45
C GLY A 274 -11.88 -24.16 -2.96
N THR A 275 -12.44 -25.03 -3.81
CA THR A 275 -13.84 -24.89 -4.25
C THR A 275 -14.80 -25.46 -3.22
N SER A 276 -16.06 -25.04 -3.29
CA SER A 276 -17.12 -25.71 -2.56
C SER A 276 -17.36 -27.15 -3.05
N GLY A 277 -17.90 -28.00 -2.18
CA GLY A 277 -18.37 -29.34 -2.52
C GLY A 277 -19.75 -29.36 -3.16
N ALA A 278 -20.37 -30.56 -3.25
CA ALA A 278 -21.67 -30.76 -3.89
C ALA A 278 -22.88 -30.14 -3.20
N SER A 279 -22.72 -29.31 -2.20
CA SER A 279 -23.79 -28.81 -1.29
C SER A 279 -24.15 -27.34 -1.46
N TYR A 280 -23.92 -26.73 -2.60
CA TYR A 280 -24.31 -25.35 -2.95
C TYR A 280 -23.72 -24.25 -2.04
N ILE A 281 -22.59 -24.47 -1.40
CA ILE A 281 -21.97 -23.58 -0.43
C ILE A 281 -20.82 -22.77 -1.01
N GLY A 282 -20.29 -21.82 -0.23
CA GLY A 282 -19.27 -20.87 -0.70
C GLY A 282 -17.90 -21.49 -0.91
N GLY A 283 -17.13 -20.86 -1.79
CA GLY A 283 -15.72 -21.16 -2.04
C GLY A 283 -14.80 -20.67 -0.92
N GLY A 284 -13.60 -21.23 -0.86
CA GLY A 284 -12.55 -20.86 0.09
C GLY A 284 -11.88 -19.53 -0.24
N GLY A 285 -11.42 -18.80 0.77
CA GLY A 285 -10.62 -17.60 0.67
C GLY A 285 -9.17 -17.87 0.33
N GLY A 286 -8.51 -16.91 -0.31
CA GLY A 286 -7.08 -16.97 -0.62
C GLY A 286 -6.21 -16.72 0.62
N GLY A 287 -5.05 -17.35 0.66
CA GLY A 287 -3.99 -17.08 1.63
C GLY A 287 -3.19 -15.83 1.26
N SER A 288 -2.53 -15.25 2.24
CA SER A 288 -1.73 -14.04 2.09
C SER A 288 -0.25 -14.30 2.38
N PHE A 289 0.60 -13.34 2.02
CA PHE A 289 2.03 -13.38 2.32
C PHE A 289 2.53 -11.97 2.63
N ASN A 290 3.40 -11.83 3.62
CA ASN A 290 4.00 -10.55 3.96
C ASN A 290 5.43 -10.77 4.48
N SER A 291 6.42 -10.27 3.76
CA SER A 291 7.83 -10.33 4.17
C SER A 291 8.34 -9.00 4.75
N GLY A 292 7.46 -7.99 4.88
CA GLY A 292 7.81 -6.68 5.40
C GLY A 292 8.02 -6.66 6.92
N LEU A 293 8.58 -5.57 7.40
CA LEU A 293 8.65 -5.25 8.84
C LEU A 293 7.35 -4.55 9.28
N ASP A 294 7.14 -4.38 10.56
CA ASP A 294 6.02 -3.62 11.17
C ASP A 294 4.65 -3.96 10.55
N GLN A 295 4.36 -5.25 10.49
CA GLN A 295 3.20 -5.78 9.78
C GLN A 295 1.88 -5.45 10.48
N ILE A 296 0.87 -5.04 9.68
CA ILE A 296 -0.54 -4.95 10.06
C ILE A 296 -1.34 -5.80 9.07
N ASN A 297 -1.78 -6.97 9.50
CA ASN A 297 -2.48 -7.94 8.67
C ASN A 297 -3.89 -8.18 9.22
N ILE A 298 -4.93 -8.04 8.38
CA ILE A 298 -6.33 -8.17 8.79
C ILE A 298 -7.08 -9.04 7.79
N ALA A 299 -7.67 -10.13 8.27
CA ALA A 299 -8.47 -11.02 7.44
C ALA A 299 -9.84 -10.42 7.11
N SER A 300 -10.36 -10.67 5.93
CA SER A 300 -11.78 -10.48 5.58
C SER A 300 -12.32 -9.07 5.81
N VAL A 301 -11.68 -8.04 5.24
CA VAL A 301 -12.08 -6.63 5.45
C VAL A 301 -12.42 -5.86 4.18
N ASN A 302 -11.89 -6.25 3.01
CA ASN A 302 -12.12 -5.50 1.78
C ASN A 302 -13.37 -6.01 1.03
N ALA A 303 -14.33 -5.12 0.78
CA ALA A 303 -15.60 -5.42 0.12
C ALA A 303 -15.63 -5.01 -1.37
N ASP A 304 -14.49 -4.64 -1.95
CA ASP A 304 -14.34 -4.08 -3.29
C ASP A 304 -13.21 -4.78 -4.06
N HIS A 305 -12.82 -4.21 -5.21
CA HIS A 305 -11.60 -4.60 -5.92
C HIS A 305 -10.38 -4.49 -5.00
N GLY A 306 -9.32 -5.14 -5.37
CA GLY A 306 -8.03 -4.95 -4.74
C GLY A 306 -7.52 -3.52 -4.90
N VAL A 307 -6.58 -3.16 -4.07
CA VAL A 307 -5.83 -1.89 -4.16
C VAL A 307 -4.45 -2.10 -3.58
N VAL A 308 -3.47 -1.38 -4.11
CA VAL A 308 -2.13 -1.29 -3.53
C VAL A 308 -1.81 0.18 -3.31
N THR A 309 -1.44 0.54 -2.09
CA THR A 309 -0.90 1.86 -1.77
C THR A 309 0.54 1.71 -1.29
N ILE A 310 1.47 2.37 -1.99
CA ILE A 310 2.89 2.40 -1.66
C ILE A 310 3.23 3.81 -1.21
N THR A 311 3.58 3.98 0.06
CA THR A 311 3.92 5.27 0.66
C THR A 311 5.40 5.30 1.02
N LEU A 312 6.14 6.29 0.52
CA LEU A 312 7.51 6.53 0.97
C LEU A 312 7.47 7.04 2.40
N ASP A 313 8.00 6.26 3.33
CA ASP A 313 8.12 6.68 4.72
C ASP A 313 9.24 7.72 4.81
N SER A 314 8.99 8.79 5.56
CA SER A 314 10.04 9.76 5.81
C SER A 314 11.16 9.14 6.61
N PRO A 315 12.41 9.24 6.18
CA PRO A 315 13.52 8.99 7.08
C PRO A 315 13.41 10.00 8.25
N PRO A 316 13.71 9.58 9.49
CA PRO A 316 13.78 10.52 10.59
C PRO A 316 14.75 11.65 10.22
N ILE A 317 14.37 12.90 10.50
CA ILE A 317 15.23 14.06 10.30
C ILE A 317 16.38 13.93 11.30
N SER A 318 17.58 13.59 10.82
CA SER A 318 18.77 13.43 11.67
C SER A 318 19.53 14.74 11.89
N TRP A 319 19.31 15.72 11.00
CA TRP A 319 20.03 17.00 10.98
C TRP A 319 19.28 18.15 11.67
N ALA A 320 18.07 17.93 12.18
CA ALA A 320 17.31 18.89 12.96
C ALA A 320 16.74 18.23 14.21
N THR A 321 16.82 18.92 15.35
CA THR A 321 16.26 18.45 16.63
C THR A 321 15.63 19.61 17.38
N LEU A 322 14.60 19.32 18.17
CA LEU A 322 13.92 20.27 19.06
C LEU A 322 14.29 19.97 20.51
N SER A 323 14.51 21.02 21.35
CA SER A 323 14.78 20.84 22.78
C SER A 323 13.57 20.29 23.53
N ASP A 324 12.36 20.68 23.09
CA ASP A 324 11.08 20.28 23.65
C ASP A 324 10.08 20.08 22.51
N ASN A 325 9.20 19.11 22.64
CA ASN A 325 8.19 18.79 21.63
C ASN A 325 6.75 19.00 22.11
N ALA A 326 6.54 19.44 23.34
CA ALA A 326 5.22 19.78 23.89
C ALA A 326 5.36 20.69 25.10
N GLY A 327 4.36 21.54 25.34
CA GLY A 327 4.33 22.43 26.47
C GLY A 327 2.95 23.02 26.75
N VAL A 328 2.91 23.82 27.84
CA VAL A 328 1.74 24.61 28.24
C VAL A 328 2.21 26.03 28.57
N THR A 329 1.83 27.01 27.74
CA THR A 329 2.15 28.42 27.93
C THR A 329 0.99 29.10 28.66
N GLY A 330 1.26 29.66 29.84
CA GLY A 330 0.27 30.39 30.63
C GLY A 330 -0.19 31.68 29.96
N VAL A 331 -1.28 32.27 30.46
CA VAL A 331 -1.83 33.54 29.94
C VAL A 331 -0.81 34.65 30.00
N GLY A 332 -0.48 35.28 28.87
CA GLY A 332 0.50 36.37 28.74
C GLY A 332 1.96 35.92 28.92
N GLU A 333 2.22 34.61 28.95
CA GLU A 333 3.56 34.02 29.04
C GLU A 333 4.12 33.64 27.68
N VAL A 334 5.42 33.28 27.68
CA VAL A 334 6.20 32.92 26.50
C VAL A 334 7.00 31.65 26.82
N ASP A 335 6.93 30.66 25.94
CA ASP A 335 7.85 29.53 25.93
C ASP A 335 8.86 29.67 24.79
N THR A 336 10.07 29.15 25.02
CA THR A 336 11.13 29.14 24.01
C THR A 336 11.62 27.70 23.79
N VAL A 337 11.53 27.24 22.56
CA VAL A 337 12.05 25.94 22.13
C VAL A 337 13.27 26.15 21.24
N THR A 338 14.35 25.41 21.47
CA THR A 338 15.54 25.48 20.63
C THR A 338 15.43 24.48 19.48
N LEU A 339 15.55 24.98 18.24
CA LEU A 339 15.81 24.20 17.04
C LEU A 339 17.32 24.11 16.83
N ALA A 340 17.92 22.92 16.89
CA ALA A 340 19.29 22.69 16.53
C ALA A 340 19.37 22.09 15.11
N LEU A 341 20.16 22.72 14.23
CA LEU A 341 20.49 22.27 12.88
C LEU A 341 21.93 21.77 12.90
N ASP A 342 22.18 20.53 12.49
CA ASP A 342 23.48 19.84 12.57
C ASP A 342 23.90 19.35 11.20
N ALA A 343 24.95 19.95 10.63
CA ALA A 343 25.52 19.60 9.34
C ALA A 343 26.72 18.64 9.44
N SER A 344 27.00 18.02 10.61
CA SER A 344 28.21 17.22 10.87
C SER A 344 28.32 15.98 9.97
N ASP A 345 27.21 15.36 9.62
CA ASP A 345 27.16 14.14 8.79
C ASP A 345 26.50 14.38 7.42
N LEU A 346 26.42 15.65 7.00
CA LEU A 346 25.77 16.02 5.75
C LEU A 346 26.75 16.33 4.64
N GLU A 347 26.38 15.92 3.44
CA GLU A 347 27.07 16.36 2.24
C GLU A 347 26.61 17.79 1.82
N MET A 348 27.37 18.42 0.93
CA MET A 348 26.98 19.70 0.33
C MET A 348 25.63 19.55 -0.42
N GLY A 349 24.66 20.42 -0.14
CA GLY A 349 23.32 20.33 -0.76
C GLY A 349 22.28 21.16 -0.07
N GLU A 350 21.06 21.08 -0.57
CA GLU A 350 19.88 21.71 -0.01
C GLU A 350 19.09 20.67 0.82
N TYR A 351 18.71 21.04 2.03
CA TYR A 351 17.93 20.23 2.98
C TYR A 351 16.68 21.02 3.35
N SER A 352 15.54 20.35 3.37
CA SER A 352 14.26 20.97 3.73
C SER A 352 13.48 20.12 4.71
N ALA A 353 12.88 20.78 5.67
CA ALA A 353 12.01 20.18 6.68
C ALA A 353 10.95 21.19 7.10
N GLY A 354 10.00 20.76 7.91
CA GLY A 354 9.05 21.64 8.56
C GLY A 354 8.85 21.25 10.02
N ILE A 355 8.29 22.17 10.78
CA ILE A 355 7.79 21.95 12.12
C ILE A 355 6.28 22.18 12.06
N SER A 356 5.48 21.14 12.34
CA SER A 356 4.05 21.30 12.59
C SER A 356 3.84 21.59 14.07
N LEU A 357 3.25 22.73 14.37
CA LEU A 357 2.82 23.11 15.71
C LEU A 357 1.31 22.92 15.80
N ILE A 358 0.88 22.00 16.65
CA ILE A 358 -0.54 21.74 16.92
C ILE A 358 -0.89 22.33 18.27
N SER A 359 -1.96 23.13 18.33
CA SER A 359 -2.38 23.82 19.54
C SER A 359 -3.86 23.63 19.86
N ASN A 360 -4.27 24.04 21.07
CA ASN A 360 -5.68 24.14 21.45
C ASN A 360 -6.29 25.54 21.18
N ASP A 361 -5.61 26.37 20.37
CA ASP A 361 -6.18 27.61 19.87
C ASP A 361 -7.25 27.28 18.81
N PRO A 362 -8.49 27.76 18.96
CA PRO A 362 -9.55 27.46 18.01
C PRO A 362 -9.41 28.17 16.66
N ASP A 363 -8.67 29.30 16.61
CA ASP A 363 -8.48 30.08 15.39
C ASP A 363 -7.24 29.63 14.61
N ASP A 364 -6.18 29.20 15.32
CA ASP A 364 -4.92 28.70 14.77
C ASP A 364 -4.51 27.35 15.39
N PRO A 365 -5.28 26.26 15.11
CA PRO A 365 -5.04 24.95 15.72
C PRO A 365 -3.81 24.23 15.16
N ASP A 366 -3.34 24.62 13.97
CA ASP A 366 -2.22 24.01 13.26
C ASP A 366 -1.41 25.05 12.50
N ILE A 367 -0.12 25.16 12.81
CA ILE A 367 0.81 26.13 12.22
C ILE A 367 2.04 25.39 11.70
N ASP A 368 2.33 25.54 10.40
CA ASP A 368 3.53 24.99 9.78
C ASP A 368 4.65 26.03 9.72
N ILE A 369 5.85 25.66 10.21
CA ILE A 369 7.07 26.48 10.19
C ILE A 369 8.09 25.80 9.27
N PRO A 370 8.28 26.27 8.03
CA PRO A 370 9.24 25.70 7.09
C PRO A 370 10.70 25.94 7.53
N ILE A 371 11.53 24.93 7.27
CA ILE A 371 12.98 24.97 7.45
C ILE A 371 13.66 24.69 6.10
N SER A 372 14.47 25.62 5.63
CA SER A 372 15.39 25.46 4.51
C SER A 372 16.81 25.63 5.02
N MET A 373 17.71 24.68 4.66
CA MET A 373 19.12 24.70 5.03
C MET A 373 19.98 24.34 3.83
N THR A 374 20.94 25.20 3.49
CA THR A 374 21.97 24.94 2.47
C THR A 374 23.29 24.62 3.15
N VAL A 375 23.85 23.43 2.88
CA VAL A 375 25.17 23.03 3.37
C VAL A 375 26.22 23.28 2.29
N ILE A 376 27.28 24.04 2.64
CA ILE A 376 28.37 24.41 1.75
C ILE A 376 29.74 24.04 2.35
N TYR A 377 30.78 23.92 1.50
CA TYR A 377 32.15 23.82 2.02
C TYR A 377 32.70 25.18 2.40
N ASP A 378 33.49 25.25 3.47
CA ASP A 378 34.36 26.38 3.73
C ASP A 378 35.51 26.38 2.72
N VAL A 379 35.45 27.30 1.78
CA VAL A 379 36.54 27.47 0.78
C VAL A 379 37.52 28.48 1.38
N GLU A 380 38.57 28.01 2.08
CA GLU A 380 39.73 28.85 2.32
C GLU A 380 40.29 29.30 0.96
N ILE A 381 40.15 30.57 0.64
CA ILE A 381 40.93 31.18 -0.46
C ILE A 381 42.36 31.25 0.03
N VAL A 382 43.17 30.23 -0.32
CA VAL A 382 44.61 30.31 -0.18
C VAL A 382 45.07 31.37 -1.20
N ASP A 383 45.35 32.56 -0.68
CA ASP A 383 45.97 33.63 -1.46
C ASP A 383 47.32 33.10 -1.99
N ILE A 384 47.39 32.77 -3.28
CA ILE A 384 48.62 32.37 -3.92
C ILE A 384 49.40 33.68 -4.20
N ASP A 385 49.96 34.25 -3.11
CA ASP A 385 50.94 35.31 -3.24
C ASP A 385 52.16 34.79 -4.01
N ASP A 386 52.26 35.29 -5.26
CA ASP A 386 53.46 35.59 -6.00
C ASP A 386 54.50 34.45 -6.14
N ALA A 387 54.30 33.59 -7.14
CA ALA A 387 55.41 32.91 -7.76
C ALA A 387 56.23 33.96 -8.55
N SER A 388 57.25 34.52 -7.94
CA SER A 388 58.33 35.25 -8.62
C SER A 388 58.82 34.47 -9.82
N ILE A 389 58.54 34.97 -11.03
CA ILE A 389 59.17 34.52 -12.27
C ILE A 389 60.60 35.07 -12.18
N GLU A 390 61.57 34.22 -11.80
CA GLU A 390 62.96 34.47 -12.10
C GLU A 390 63.25 34.09 -13.58
N GLU A 391 63.83 35.06 -14.31
CA GLU A 391 64.24 34.95 -15.70
C GLU A 391 65.31 33.84 -15.95
#